data_7e73226f33f11294550f06b0a86f3bb5
#
_entry.id   7e73226f33f11294550f06b0a86f3bb5
#
_cell.length_a   1.000
_cell.length_b   1.000
_cell.length_c   1.000
_cell.angle_alpha   90.00
_cell.angle_beta   90.00
_cell.angle_gamma   90.00
#
_symmetry.space_group_name_H-M   'P 1'
#
loop_
_entity.id
_entity.type
_entity.pdbx_description
1 polymer ?
#
loop_
_entity_poly.entity_id
_entity_poly.type
_entity_poly.pdbx_seq_one_letter_code
_entity_poly.pdbx_strand_id
1 'polypeptide(L)'
;MRDPVKYTSTDVAKLAGVSQATVSRVFNQPDTVIESTRAKVLAAARQLQYYPNAIAKSLNSDTTGLVGVIVRDMTNPFYTGLIATLMDRLSVKGKKVLLFNGSVTDDIEAVMAEAISYRVDGLVIASASLSEQLMRKDVPELLPVVLINYQVQSDRFCSIGSDELRNGRLVAERLWKQDCRQFYCFSGPDNMPSSTERLRGFCQRLRELGSEEPVWSYGSYTYDSGLERMGQALPGLPEGRSGIFCGNDLIGMGVLDVLRRAGVSVPDRCAVIGFDDIVQSSWEAYRLSSMRFPVEEMIDIAVNYLTGDREHYAGCHRFLCSFVQRQTTPEI
;
A
#
# COMPACT_ATOMS: atom_id res chain seq x y z
N MET A 1 24.29 19.56 -31.37
CA MET A 1 24.29 18.18 -30.86
C MET A 1 23.60 17.31 -31.92
N ARG A 2 24.24 16.26 -32.42
CA ARG A 2 23.58 15.32 -33.36
C ARG A 2 22.57 14.51 -32.55
N ASP A 3 21.33 14.39 -33.02
CA ASP A 3 20.35 13.48 -32.43
C ASP A 3 20.94 12.07 -32.34
N PRO A 4 20.77 11.34 -31.21
CA PRO A 4 21.25 9.99 -31.09
C PRO A 4 20.59 9.13 -32.17
N VAL A 5 21.42 8.49 -33.01
CA VAL A 5 20.95 7.57 -34.06
C VAL A 5 20.17 6.43 -33.38
N LYS A 6 18.88 6.41 -33.56
CA LYS A 6 17.99 5.40 -32.96
C LYS A 6 17.90 4.20 -33.91
N TYR A 7 18.75 3.18 -33.65
CA TYR A 7 18.70 1.94 -34.44
C TYR A 7 17.38 1.20 -34.26
N THR A 8 16.95 0.53 -35.34
CA THR A 8 15.68 -0.20 -35.41
C THR A 8 15.92 -1.71 -35.46
N SER A 9 14.85 -2.50 -35.28
CA SER A 9 14.89 -3.96 -35.47
C SER A 9 15.36 -4.35 -36.88
N THR A 10 15.10 -3.48 -37.89
CA THR A 10 15.55 -3.67 -39.27
C THR A 10 17.08 -3.52 -39.38
N ASP A 11 17.70 -2.61 -38.65
CA ASP A 11 19.14 -2.43 -38.63
C ASP A 11 19.84 -3.63 -37.96
N VAL A 12 19.27 -4.15 -36.88
CA VAL A 12 19.73 -5.39 -36.26
C VAL A 12 19.61 -6.58 -37.20
N ALA A 13 18.52 -6.69 -37.93
CA ALA A 13 18.31 -7.77 -38.92
C ALA A 13 19.35 -7.74 -40.02
N LYS A 14 19.66 -6.55 -40.56
CA LYS A 14 20.72 -6.35 -41.58
C LYS A 14 22.09 -6.76 -41.04
N LEU A 15 22.44 -6.30 -39.84
CA LEU A 15 23.75 -6.59 -39.23
C LEU A 15 23.90 -8.07 -38.88
N ALA A 16 22.85 -8.72 -38.41
CA ALA A 16 22.85 -10.15 -38.05
C ALA A 16 22.69 -11.10 -39.26
N GLY A 17 22.37 -10.57 -40.47
CA GLY A 17 22.10 -11.38 -41.65
C GLY A 17 20.85 -12.24 -41.56
N VAL A 18 19.80 -11.74 -40.92
CA VAL A 18 18.52 -12.45 -40.74
C VAL A 18 17.33 -11.56 -41.10
N SER A 19 16.12 -12.15 -41.12
CA SER A 19 14.91 -11.36 -41.31
C SER A 19 14.51 -10.59 -40.03
N GLN A 20 13.76 -9.48 -40.19
CA GLN A 20 13.20 -8.73 -39.07
C GLN A 20 12.28 -9.63 -38.20
N ALA A 21 11.55 -10.56 -38.81
CA ALA A 21 10.73 -11.54 -38.10
C ALA A 21 11.60 -12.45 -37.21
N THR A 22 12.80 -12.82 -37.64
CA THR A 22 13.74 -13.61 -36.84
C THR A 22 14.25 -12.79 -35.65
N VAL A 23 14.58 -11.50 -35.83
CA VAL A 23 14.94 -10.60 -34.73
C VAL A 23 13.80 -10.51 -33.71
N SER A 24 12.56 -10.33 -34.18
CA SER A 24 11.37 -10.31 -33.30
C SER A 24 11.21 -11.61 -32.50
N ARG A 25 11.40 -12.77 -33.14
CA ARG A 25 11.33 -14.07 -32.43
C ARG A 25 12.42 -14.24 -31.39
N VAL A 26 13.66 -13.83 -31.69
CA VAL A 26 14.76 -13.89 -30.71
C VAL A 26 14.44 -13.16 -29.42
N PHE A 27 13.78 -12.00 -29.51
CA PHE A 27 13.41 -11.23 -28.30
C PHE A 27 12.10 -11.65 -27.65
N ASN A 28 11.17 -12.26 -28.39
CA ASN A 28 9.83 -12.58 -27.89
C ASN A 28 9.62 -14.07 -27.58
N GLN A 29 10.30 -14.95 -28.32
CA GLN A 29 10.17 -16.40 -28.25
C GLN A 29 11.56 -17.06 -28.41
N PRO A 30 12.53 -16.77 -27.53
CA PRO A 30 13.92 -17.15 -27.67
C PRO A 30 14.11 -18.68 -27.85
N ASP A 31 13.26 -19.48 -27.21
CA ASP A 31 13.32 -20.95 -27.25
C ASP A 31 12.90 -21.56 -28.59
N THR A 32 12.26 -20.75 -29.47
CA THR A 32 11.86 -21.18 -30.83
C THR A 32 12.93 -20.91 -31.87
N VAL A 33 14.06 -20.29 -31.49
CA VAL A 33 15.15 -19.93 -32.39
C VAL A 33 16.41 -20.72 -32.03
N ILE A 34 17.08 -21.27 -33.09
CA ILE A 34 18.33 -21.99 -32.91
C ILE A 34 19.39 -21.09 -32.24
N GLU A 35 20.14 -21.65 -31.30
CA GLU A 35 21.10 -20.93 -30.46
C GLU A 35 22.14 -20.09 -31.29
N SER A 36 22.63 -20.64 -32.39
CA SER A 36 23.59 -19.93 -33.26
C SER A 36 22.99 -18.66 -33.90
N THR A 37 21.71 -18.68 -34.26
CA THR A 37 20.96 -17.52 -34.78
C THR A 37 20.67 -16.51 -33.69
N ARG A 38 20.24 -17.00 -32.51
CA ARG A 38 20.01 -16.19 -31.31
C ARG A 38 21.29 -15.42 -30.92
N ALA A 39 22.43 -16.10 -30.87
CA ALA A 39 23.70 -15.47 -30.51
C ALA A 39 24.09 -14.35 -31.51
N LYS A 40 23.90 -14.57 -32.83
CA LYS A 40 24.17 -13.55 -33.85
C LYS A 40 23.29 -12.30 -33.67
N VAL A 41 22.00 -12.49 -33.47
CA VAL A 41 21.04 -11.37 -33.29
C VAL A 41 21.35 -10.59 -32.01
N LEU A 42 21.64 -11.27 -30.90
CA LEU A 42 21.99 -10.60 -29.64
C LEU A 42 23.31 -9.85 -29.71
N ALA A 43 24.32 -10.38 -30.46
CA ALA A 43 25.59 -9.69 -30.71
C ALA A 43 25.37 -8.41 -31.55
N ALA A 44 24.57 -8.50 -32.62
CA ALA A 44 24.23 -7.34 -33.46
C ALA A 44 23.47 -6.27 -32.69
N ALA A 45 22.49 -6.69 -31.84
CA ALA A 45 21.73 -5.77 -30.99
C ALA A 45 22.63 -5.05 -29.98
N ARG A 46 23.57 -5.75 -29.32
CA ARG A 46 24.55 -5.13 -28.42
C ARG A 46 25.46 -4.14 -29.14
N GLN A 47 25.95 -4.50 -30.32
CA GLN A 47 26.81 -3.62 -31.11
C GLN A 47 26.13 -2.31 -31.53
N LEU A 48 24.84 -2.38 -31.86
CA LEU A 48 24.02 -1.22 -32.23
C LEU A 48 23.38 -0.53 -31.00
N GLN A 49 23.61 -1.02 -29.78
CA GLN A 49 22.90 -0.56 -28.57
C GLN A 49 21.38 -0.55 -28.78
N TYR A 50 20.88 -1.54 -29.51
CA TYR A 50 19.45 -1.68 -29.77
C TYR A 50 18.75 -2.39 -28.63
N TYR A 51 17.70 -1.77 -28.14
CA TYR A 51 16.77 -2.34 -27.17
C TYR A 51 15.38 -2.43 -27.81
N PRO A 52 14.71 -3.59 -27.74
CA PRO A 52 13.35 -3.72 -28.22
C PRO A 52 12.43 -2.69 -27.55
N ASN A 53 11.63 -2.00 -28.37
CA ASN A 53 10.66 -1.06 -27.83
C ASN A 53 9.45 -1.82 -27.26
N ALA A 54 9.30 -1.83 -25.93
CA ALA A 54 8.19 -2.50 -25.26
C ALA A 54 6.82 -1.92 -25.66
N ILE A 55 6.75 -0.61 -25.94
CA ILE A 55 5.54 0.06 -26.40
C ILE A 55 5.14 -0.42 -27.80
N ALA A 56 6.13 -0.55 -28.72
CA ALA A 56 5.87 -1.08 -30.06
C ALA A 56 5.44 -2.55 -30.02
N LYS A 57 5.92 -3.32 -29.03
CA LYS A 57 5.49 -4.71 -28.80
C LYS A 57 4.02 -4.76 -28.38
N SER A 58 3.60 -3.88 -27.47
CA SER A 58 2.23 -3.84 -26.97
C SER A 58 1.19 -3.40 -28.01
N LEU A 59 1.61 -2.68 -29.07
CA LEU A 59 0.72 -2.32 -30.19
C LEU A 59 0.26 -3.52 -31.02
N ASN A 60 1.03 -4.62 -30.97
CA ASN A 60 0.73 -5.86 -31.70
C ASN A 60 0.21 -6.98 -30.79
N SER A 61 -0.08 -6.69 -29.54
CA SER A 61 -0.65 -7.64 -28.56
C SER A 61 -1.83 -6.99 -27.85
N ASP A 62 -2.81 -7.80 -27.44
CA ASP A 62 -3.95 -7.33 -26.65
C ASP A 62 -3.55 -6.97 -25.21
N THR A 63 -2.30 -7.25 -24.81
CA THR A 63 -1.79 -6.96 -23.46
C THR A 63 -0.46 -6.20 -23.51
N THR A 64 -0.31 -5.26 -22.61
CA THR A 64 0.93 -4.45 -22.45
C THR A 64 1.93 -5.05 -21.47
N GLY A 65 1.46 -5.91 -20.58
CA GLY A 65 2.24 -6.38 -19.43
C GLY A 65 2.38 -5.33 -18.32
N LEU A 66 1.64 -4.22 -18.40
CA LEU A 66 1.71 -3.11 -17.46
C LEU A 66 0.53 -3.17 -16.48
N VAL A 67 0.79 -2.92 -15.21
CA VAL A 67 -0.22 -2.69 -14.17
C VAL A 67 -0.05 -1.28 -13.64
N GLY A 68 -1.10 -0.46 -13.73
CA GLY A 68 -1.12 0.87 -13.13
C GLY A 68 -1.33 0.77 -11.61
N VAL A 69 -0.58 1.54 -10.84
CA VAL A 69 -0.75 1.64 -9.38
C VAL A 69 -0.89 3.11 -9.02
N ILE A 70 -2.04 3.49 -8.50
CA ILE A 70 -2.32 4.85 -8.05
C ILE A 70 -2.20 4.87 -6.52
N VAL A 71 -1.34 5.74 -5.99
CA VAL A 71 -1.13 5.94 -4.56
C VAL A 71 -1.27 7.42 -4.23
N ARG A 72 -2.05 7.74 -3.19
CA ARG A 72 -2.29 9.13 -2.79
C ARG A 72 -1.37 9.65 -1.71
N ASP A 73 -0.70 8.77 -0.98
CA ASP A 73 0.23 9.15 0.10
C ASP A 73 1.50 8.29 0.04
N MET A 74 2.45 8.74 -0.77
CA MET A 74 3.77 8.11 -0.86
C MET A 74 4.67 8.42 0.33
N THR A 75 4.27 9.34 1.20
CA THR A 75 5.04 9.69 2.40
C THR A 75 4.81 8.72 3.55
N ASN A 76 3.69 7.99 3.53
CA ASN A 76 3.42 6.94 4.51
C ASN A 76 4.17 5.64 4.13
N PRO A 77 5.13 5.18 4.95
CA PRO A 77 5.93 3.98 4.67
C PRO A 77 5.11 2.69 4.50
N PHE A 78 3.89 2.63 5.01
CA PHE A 78 2.99 1.50 4.78
C PHE A 78 2.76 1.25 3.29
N TYR A 79 2.44 2.31 2.53
CA TYR A 79 2.18 2.18 1.10
C TYR A 79 3.44 1.82 0.31
N THR A 80 4.61 2.34 0.70
CA THR A 80 5.87 1.98 0.02
C THR A 80 6.22 0.51 0.22
N GLY A 81 6.00 -0.04 1.41
CA GLY A 81 6.17 -1.47 1.71
C GLY A 81 5.19 -2.36 0.93
N LEU A 82 3.92 -1.96 0.90
CA LEU A 82 2.86 -2.66 0.15
C LEU A 82 3.16 -2.68 -1.35
N ILE A 83 3.58 -1.54 -1.93
CA ILE A 83 3.94 -1.45 -3.35
C ILE A 83 5.15 -2.32 -3.67
N ALA A 84 6.17 -2.34 -2.82
CA ALA A 84 7.34 -3.19 -3.03
C ALA A 84 6.94 -4.67 -3.12
N THR A 85 6.12 -5.15 -2.17
CA THR A 85 5.59 -6.52 -2.19
C THR A 85 4.77 -6.80 -3.47
N LEU A 86 3.91 -5.85 -3.86
CA LEU A 86 3.11 -5.96 -5.10
C LEU A 86 3.99 -6.06 -6.35
N MET A 87 5.03 -5.21 -6.45
CA MET A 87 5.97 -5.22 -7.57
C MET A 87 6.71 -6.55 -7.69
N ASP A 88 7.16 -7.10 -6.58
CA ASP A 88 7.85 -8.40 -6.54
C ASP A 88 6.93 -9.51 -7.03
N ARG A 89 5.69 -9.61 -6.52
CA ARG A 89 4.71 -10.61 -6.93
C ARG A 89 4.30 -10.48 -8.40
N LEU A 90 4.05 -9.24 -8.88
CA LEU A 90 3.73 -8.98 -10.29
C LEU A 90 4.91 -9.30 -11.22
N SER A 91 6.14 -9.04 -10.79
CA SER A 91 7.35 -9.35 -11.56
C SER A 91 7.48 -10.85 -11.84
N VAL A 92 7.17 -11.72 -10.86
CA VAL A 92 7.13 -13.19 -11.05
C VAL A 92 6.11 -13.59 -12.12
N LYS A 93 5.02 -12.84 -12.26
CA LYS A 93 3.99 -13.02 -13.31
C LYS A 93 4.34 -12.32 -14.63
N GLY A 94 5.57 -11.80 -14.79
CA GLY A 94 6.02 -11.09 -15.99
C GLY A 94 5.38 -9.72 -16.19
N LYS A 95 4.71 -9.16 -15.17
CA LYS A 95 4.11 -7.83 -15.22
C LYS A 95 5.06 -6.76 -14.69
N LYS A 96 4.88 -5.52 -15.16
CA LYS A 96 5.59 -4.33 -14.72
C LYS A 96 4.61 -3.33 -14.13
N VAL A 97 5.07 -2.53 -13.18
CA VAL A 97 4.24 -1.50 -12.52
C VAL A 97 4.55 -0.13 -13.12
N LEU A 98 3.50 0.61 -13.44
CA LEU A 98 3.51 2.06 -13.62
C LEU A 98 2.91 2.71 -12.40
N LEU A 99 3.71 3.53 -11.71
CA LEU A 99 3.27 4.21 -10.50
C LEU A 99 2.78 5.61 -10.84
N PHE A 100 1.56 5.92 -10.40
CA PHE A 100 0.94 7.23 -10.48
C PHE A 100 0.78 7.79 -9.08
N ASN A 101 1.34 8.97 -8.86
CA ASN A 101 1.18 9.68 -7.58
C ASN A 101 -0.03 10.61 -7.70
N GLY A 102 -1.13 10.24 -7.04
CA GLY A 102 -2.28 11.12 -6.88
C GLY A 102 -2.19 11.85 -5.55
N SER A 103 -1.82 13.13 -5.53
CA SER A 103 -1.85 13.90 -4.30
C SER A 103 -3.27 13.95 -3.72
N VAL A 104 -3.40 14.27 -2.42
CA VAL A 104 -4.72 14.35 -1.75
C VAL A 104 -5.62 15.42 -2.40
N THR A 105 -5.02 16.40 -3.05
CA THR A 105 -5.69 17.51 -3.75
C THR A 105 -5.98 17.23 -5.22
N ASP A 106 -5.39 16.17 -5.80
CA ASP A 106 -5.57 15.85 -7.21
C ASP A 106 -6.94 15.23 -7.47
N ASP A 107 -7.47 15.52 -8.65
CA ASP A 107 -8.63 14.84 -9.18
C ASP A 107 -8.26 13.37 -9.51
N ILE A 108 -8.74 12.46 -8.69
CA ILE A 108 -8.47 11.03 -8.87
C ILE A 108 -8.97 10.51 -10.24
N GLU A 109 -10.02 11.14 -10.79
CA GLU A 109 -10.56 10.81 -12.11
C GLU A 109 -9.52 11.08 -13.20
N ALA A 110 -8.87 12.22 -13.13
CA ALA A 110 -7.82 12.60 -14.08
C ALA A 110 -6.62 11.64 -13.99
N VAL A 111 -6.19 11.25 -12.78
CA VAL A 111 -5.09 10.29 -12.59
C VAL A 111 -5.46 8.89 -13.09
N MET A 112 -6.71 8.48 -12.87
CA MET A 112 -7.22 7.21 -13.41
C MET A 112 -7.27 7.22 -14.95
N ALA A 113 -7.78 8.31 -15.55
CA ALA A 113 -7.83 8.47 -17.01
C ALA A 113 -6.42 8.46 -17.61
N GLU A 114 -5.45 9.12 -16.95
CA GLU A 114 -4.04 9.06 -17.32
C GLU A 114 -3.55 7.61 -17.31
N ALA A 115 -3.71 6.88 -16.20
CA ALA A 115 -3.28 5.49 -16.07
C ALA A 115 -3.88 4.60 -17.16
N ILE A 116 -5.18 4.75 -17.47
CA ILE A 116 -5.89 4.02 -18.53
C ILE A 116 -5.32 4.37 -19.90
N SER A 117 -4.90 5.62 -20.14
CA SER A 117 -4.32 6.05 -21.42
C SER A 117 -3.02 5.30 -21.78
N TYR A 118 -2.29 4.79 -20.79
CA TYR A 118 -1.11 3.92 -20.97
C TYR A 118 -1.49 2.46 -21.33
N ARG A 119 -2.80 2.15 -21.51
CA ARG A 119 -3.29 0.80 -21.81
C ARG A 119 -2.81 -0.24 -20.82
N VAL A 120 -2.87 0.06 -19.53
CA VAL A 120 -2.53 -0.89 -18.48
C VAL A 120 -3.47 -2.12 -18.53
N ASP A 121 -2.95 -3.31 -18.24
CA ASP A 121 -3.71 -4.56 -18.21
C ASP A 121 -4.55 -4.71 -16.93
N GLY A 122 -4.32 -3.85 -15.95
CA GLY A 122 -5.04 -3.78 -14.69
C GLY A 122 -4.65 -2.55 -13.89
N LEU A 123 -5.46 -2.21 -12.91
CA LEU A 123 -5.29 -1.02 -12.07
C LEU A 123 -5.38 -1.39 -10.60
N VAL A 124 -4.45 -0.89 -9.80
CA VAL A 124 -4.49 -0.95 -8.33
C VAL A 124 -4.65 0.47 -7.81
N ILE A 125 -5.61 0.70 -6.93
CA ILE A 125 -5.83 2.00 -6.31
C ILE A 125 -5.68 1.84 -4.81
N ALA A 126 -4.58 2.37 -4.27
CA ALA A 126 -4.30 2.39 -2.85
C ALA A 126 -4.69 3.76 -2.27
N SER A 127 -5.97 3.91 -1.95
CA SER A 127 -6.53 5.15 -1.42
C SER A 127 -7.78 4.87 -0.59
N ALA A 128 -7.88 5.52 0.56
CA ALA A 128 -9.03 5.40 1.45
C ALA A 128 -10.23 6.31 1.08
N SER A 129 -10.13 7.14 0.04
CA SER A 129 -11.17 8.11 -0.33
C SER A 129 -11.47 8.06 -1.83
N LEU A 130 -12.35 7.15 -2.23
CA LEU A 130 -12.91 7.07 -3.58
C LEU A 130 -14.43 7.17 -3.51
N SER A 131 -15.08 7.80 -4.48
CA SER A 131 -16.53 7.70 -4.59
C SER A 131 -16.90 6.45 -5.39
N GLU A 132 -17.90 5.71 -4.91
CA GLU A 132 -18.41 4.52 -5.61
C GLU A 132 -18.95 4.85 -7.00
N GLN A 133 -19.47 6.07 -7.21
CA GLN A 133 -19.96 6.54 -8.49
C GLN A 133 -18.86 6.70 -9.54
N LEU A 134 -17.68 7.14 -9.11
CA LEU A 134 -16.47 7.27 -9.93
C LEU A 134 -16.06 5.96 -10.56
N MET A 135 -16.05 4.90 -9.74
CA MET A 135 -15.63 3.58 -10.16
C MET A 135 -16.57 2.94 -11.20
N ARG A 136 -17.85 3.35 -11.25
CA ARG A 136 -18.83 2.76 -12.16
C ARG A 136 -18.86 3.41 -13.55
N LYS A 137 -18.48 4.68 -13.69
CA LYS A 137 -18.63 5.45 -14.93
C LYS A 137 -17.39 5.49 -15.80
N ASP A 138 -16.20 5.58 -15.19
CA ASP A 138 -14.99 5.98 -15.91
C ASP A 138 -13.97 4.85 -16.09
N VAL A 139 -14.25 3.66 -15.55
CA VAL A 139 -13.37 2.49 -15.69
C VAL A 139 -13.91 1.58 -16.81
N PRO A 140 -13.10 1.22 -17.82
CA PRO A 140 -13.49 0.26 -18.85
C PRO A 140 -13.98 -1.06 -18.23
N GLU A 141 -15.06 -1.61 -18.72
CA GLU A 141 -15.73 -2.78 -18.13
C GLU A 141 -14.82 -4.00 -18.01
N LEU A 142 -13.92 -4.17 -18.97
CA LEU A 142 -12.96 -5.28 -19.01
C LEU A 142 -11.67 -5.06 -18.21
N LEU A 143 -11.42 -3.83 -17.71
CA LEU A 143 -10.21 -3.54 -16.96
C LEU A 143 -10.36 -4.05 -15.50
N PRO A 144 -9.50 -5.00 -15.05
CA PRO A 144 -9.51 -5.42 -13.65
C PRO A 144 -9.00 -4.32 -12.74
N VAL A 145 -9.74 -4.04 -11.69
CA VAL A 145 -9.37 -3.02 -10.69
C VAL A 145 -9.36 -3.61 -9.30
N VAL A 146 -8.27 -3.39 -8.60
CA VAL A 146 -8.10 -3.72 -7.19
C VAL A 146 -8.12 -2.43 -6.37
N LEU A 147 -8.92 -2.41 -5.32
CA LEU A 147 -9.02 -1.32 -4.36
C LEU A 147 -8.38 -1.76 -3.04
N ILE A 148 -7.37 -1.02 -2.58
CA ILE A 148 -6.69 -1.32 -1.32
C ILE A 148 -7.04 -0.24 -0.29
N ASN A 149 -7.40 -0.66 0.91
CA ASN A 149 -7.90 0.17 2.01
C ASN A 149 -9.20 0.93 1.68
N TYR A 150 -9.93 0.46 0.69
CA TYR A 150 -11.28 0.91 0.37
C TYR A 150 -12.20 -0.29 0.30
N GLN A 151 -13.35 -0.20 0.94
CA GLN A 151 -14.30 -1.32 1.02
C GLN A 151 -15.54 -1.00 0.20
N VAL A 152 -15.73 -1.77 -0.86
CA VAL A 152 -16.95 -1.74 -1.68
C VAL A 152 -17.43 -3.17 -1.94
N GLN A 153 -18.72 -3.40 -1.82
CA GLN A 153 -19.31 -4.67 -2.21
C GLN A 153 -19.63 -4.60 -3.71
N SER A 154 -18.88 -5.33 -4.52
CA SER A 154 -19.01 -5.34 -5.97
C SER A 154 -18.50 -6.67 -6.52
N ASP A 155 -19.21 -7.21 -7.49
CA ASP A 155 -18.80 -8.35 -8.30
C ASP A 155 -17.82 -7.97 -9.44
N ARG A 156 -17.64 -6.66 -9.67
CA ARG A 156 -16.79 -6.10 -10.71
C ARG A 156 -15.37 -5.76 -10.24
N PHE A 157 -15.18 -5.50 -8.95
CA PHE A 157 -13.92 -5.05 -8.38
C PHE A 157 -13.45 -6.02 -7.28
N CYS A 158 -12.14 -6.10 -7.12
CA CYS A 158 -11.54 -6.72 -5.96
C CYS A 158 -11.22 -5.63 -4.93
N SER A 159 -11.94 -5.63 -3.81
CA SER A 159 -11.77 -4.68 -2.72
C SER A 159 -11.10 -5.37 -1.54
N ILE A 160 -9.96 -4.86 -1.11
CA ILE A 160 -9.12 -5.46 -0.08
C ILE A 160 -8.88 -4.44 1.04
N GLY A 161 -9.25 -4.82 2.25
CA GLY A 161 -9.05 -3.93 3.40
C GLY A 161 -9.12 -4.68 4.72
N SER A 162 -9.10 -3.96 5.83
CA SER A 162 -9.23 -4.56 7.15
C SER A 162 -10.58 -4.24 7.80
N ASP A 163 -10.98 -5.08 8.76
CA ASP A 163 -12.12 -4.82 9.64
C ASP A 163 -11.73 -3.79 10.70
N GLU A 164 -11.82 -2.53 10.32
CA GLU A 164 -11.35 -1.41 11.13
C GLU A 164 -12.08 -1.31 12.48
N LEU A 165 -13.38 -1.57 12.49
CA LEU A 165 -14.16 -1.58 13.73
C LEU A 165 -13.61 -2.64 14.68
N ARG A 166 -13.42 -3.86 14.21
CA ARG A 166 -12.92 -4.97 15.00
C ARG A 166 -11.46 -4.77 15.42
N ASN A 167 -10.62 -4.19 14.55
CA ASN A 167 -9.24 -3.84 14.89
C ASN A 167 -9.17 -2.81 16.02
N GLY A 168 -10.00 -1.77 15.99
CA GLY A 168 -10.11 -0.81 17.09
C GLY A 168 -10.52 -1.47 18.41
N ARG A 169 -11.48 -2.40 18.37
CA ARG A 169 -11.90 -3.19 19.53
C ARG A 169 -10.77 -4.05 20.10
N LEU A 170 -9.97 -4.68 19.24
CA LEU A 170 -8.80 -5.48 19.67
C LEU A 170 -7.75 -4.63 20.38
N VAL A 171 -7.49 -3.42 19.91
CA VAL A 171 -6.55 -2.51 20.58
C VAL A 171 -7.08 -2.10 21.96
N ALA A 172 -8.37 -1.76 22.08
CA ALA A 172 -8.99 -1.43 23.35
C ALA A 172 -8.87 -2.57 24.37
N GLU A 173 -9.17 -3.80 23.95
CA GLU A 173 -9.03 -4.99 24.79
C GLU A 173 -7.59 -5.23 25.26
N ARG A 174 -6.64 -4.99 24.34
CA ARG A 174 -5.22 -5.18 24.65
C ARG A 174 -4.75 -4.19 25.73
N LEU A 175 -5.06 -2.91 25.56
CA LEU A 175 -4.70 -1.88 26.54
C LEU A 175 -5.45 -2.07 27.86
N TRP A 176 -6.70 -2.49 27.85
CA TRP A 176 -7.46 -2.80 29.05
C TRP A 176 -6.82 -3.94 29.87
N LYS A 177 -6.39 -5.01 29.20
CA LYS A 177 -5.70 -6.15 29.82
C LYS A 177 -4.33 -5.80 30.43
N GLN A 178 -3.77 -4.66 30.03
CA GLN A 178 -2.50 -4.14 30.57
C GLN A 178 -2.71 -3.18 31.74
N ASP A 179 -3.87 -3.24 32.40
CA ASP A 179 -4.26 -2.40 33.52
C ASP A 179 -4.28 -0.90 33.24
N CYS A 180 -4.41 -0.50 31.97
CA CYS A 180 -4.70 0.88 31.63
C CYS A 180 -6.16 1.20 32.05
N ARG A 181 -6.37 2.38 32.61
CA ARG A 181 -7.69 2.84 33.03
C ARG A 181 -8.06 4.22 32.46
N GLN A 182 -7.07 4.94 31.96
CA GLN A 182 -7.26 6.17 31.21
C GLN A 182 -6.78 5.95 29.78
N PHE A 183 -7.55 6.39 28.80
CA PHE A 183 -7.29 6.07 27.40
C PHE A 183 -7.25 7.32 26.53
N TYR A 184 -6.31 7.30 25.58
CA TYR A 184 -6.15 8.31 24.54
C TYR A 184 -6.20 7.65 23.18
N CYS A 185 -6.83 8.32 22.19
CA CYS A 185 -6.81 7.88 20.82
C CYS A 185 -6.49 9.04 19.87
N PHE A 186 -5.35 8.99 19.22
CA PHE A 186 -4.97 9.94 18.19
C PHE A 186 -5.23 9.31 16.82
N SER A 187 -6.45 9.54 16.31
CA SER A 187 -6.92 8.94 15.05
C SER A 187 -6.37 9.68 13.83
N GLY A 188 -6.59 9.12 12.64
CA GLY A 188 -6.32 9.78 11.36
C GLY A 188 -7.40 10.82 11.00
N PRO A 189 -7.48 11.25 9.72
CA PRO A 189 -8.47 12.23 9.25
C PRO A 189 -9.91 11.74 9.42
N ASP A 190 -10.81 12.66 9.74
CA ASP A 190 -12.24 12.38 9.99
C ASP A 190 -13.05 12.00 8.74
N ASN A 191 -12.54 12.35 7.57
CA ASN A 191 -13.13 12.02 6.27
C ASN A 191 -12.67 10.64 5.73
N MET A 192 -11.90 9.87 6.51
CA MET A 192 -11.46 8.53 6.12
C MET A 192 -12.23 7.46 6.91
N PRO A 193 -12.99 6.57 6.24
CA PRO A 193 -13.70 5.46 6.90
C PRO A 193 -12.81 4.59 7.79
N SER A 194 -11.55 4.37 7.39
CA SER A 194 -10.58 3.62 8.20
C SER A 194 -10.29 4.28 9.55
N SER A 195 -10.21 5.61 9.60
CA SER A 195 -10.00 6.38 10.84
C SER A 195 -11.21 6.33 11.75
N THR A 196 -12.38 6.63 11.18
CA THR A 196 -13.63 6.77 11.94
C THR A 196 -14.11 5.44 12.48
N GLU A 197 -14.07 4.37 11.68
CA GLU A 197 -14.46 3.02 12.11
C GLU A 197 -13.52 2.45 13.17
N ARG A 198 -12.22 2.67 13.02
CA ARG A 198 -11.20 2.23 13.97
C ARG A 198 -11.37 2.92 15.34
N LEU A 199 -11.56 4.24 15.32
CA LEU A 199 -11.86 5.02 16.52
C LEU A 199 -13.19 4.56 17.15
N ARG A 200 -14.23 4.38 16.33
CA ARG A 200 -15.54 3.91 16.81
C ARG A 200 -15.42 2.58 17.53
N GLY A 201 -14.72 1.61 16.94
CA GLY A 201 -14.47 0.31 17.54
C GLY A 201 -13.74 0.39 18.87
N PHE A 202 -12.73 1.24 18.96
CA PHE A 202 -11.98 1.50 20.17
C PHE A 202 -12.85 2.06 21.29
N CYS A 203 -13.58 3.15 21.03
CA CYS A 203 -14.46 3.77 22.02
C CYS A 203 -15.61 2.85 22.45
N GLN A 204 -16.26 2.16 21.50
CA GLN A 204 -17.35 1.22 21.83
C GLN A 204 -16.85 0.11 22.76
N ARG A 205 -15.68 -0.47 22.48
CA ARG A 205 -15.16 -1.57 23.29
C ARG A 205 -14.76 -1.11 24.69
N LEU A 206 -14.12 0.04 24.82
CA LEU A 206 -13.82 0.60 26.14
C LEU A 206 -15.08 0.84 26.97
N ARG A 207 -16.14 1.36 26.36
CA ARG A 207 -17.44 1.54 27.05
C ARG A 207 -18.04 0.21 27.51
N GLU A 208 -17.99 -0.84 26.69
CA GLU A 208 -18.42 -2.19 27.05
C GLU A 208 -17.62 -2.79 28.22
N LEU A 209 -16.34 -2.41 28.33
CA LEU A 209 -15.46 -2.83 29.43
C LEU A 209 -15.67 -2.02 30.72
N GLY A 210 -16.53 -1.02 30.68
CA GLY A 210 -16.81 -0.16 31.83
C GLY A 210 -15.84 1.00 32.02
N SER A 211 -15.07 1.35 30.95
CA SER A 211 -14.20 2.53 30.98
C SER A 211 -15.00 3.82 30.83
N GLU A 212 -14.44 4.90 31.36
CA GLU A 212 -14.82 6.25 30.96
C GLU A 212 -14.50 6.48 29.48
N GLU A 213 -15.12 7.53 28.90
CA GLU A 213 -14.87 7.89 27.51
C GLU A 213 -13.39 8.26 27.30
N PRO A 214 -12.71 7.70 26.31
CA PRO A 214 -11.33 8.05 26.03
C PRO A 214 -11.21 9.51 25.54
N VAL A 215 -10.08 10.13 25.80
CA VAL A 215 -9.70 11.39 25.15
C VAL A 215 -9.26 11.08 23.72
N TRP A 216 -9.93 11.66 22.73
CA TRP A 216 -9.59 11.38 21.35
C TRP A 216 -9.59 12.63 20.45
N SER A 217 -8.87 12.55 19.35
CA SER A 217 -8.84 13.60 18.34
C SER A 217 -8.56 13.04 16.95
N TYR A 218 -9.14 13.69 15.94
CA TYR A 218 -8.77 13.49 14.55
C TYR A 218 -7.55 14.35 14.17
N GLY A 219 -6.81 13.91 13.15
CA GLY A 219 -5.66 14.66 12.62
C GLY A 219 -5.01 13.92 11.45
N SER A 220 -3.88 14.43 10.95
CA SER A 220 -3.16 13.78 9.85
C SER A 220 -2.42 12.52 10.31
N TYR A 221 -2.21 11.57 9.40
CA TYR A 221 -1.39 10.37 9.61
C TYR A 221 0.11 10.67 9.55
N THR A 222 0.57 11.71 10.25
CA THR A 222 1.94 12.17 10.22
C THR A 222 2.60 12.13 11.62
N TYR A 223 3.91 12.08 11.63
CA TYR A 223 4.72 12.19 12.84
C TYR A 223 4.46 13.50 13.60
N ASP A 224 4.39 14.63 12.87
CA ASP A 224 4.14 15.96 13.48
C ASP A 224 2.78 16.03 14.16
N SER A 225 1.77 15.39 13.57
CA SER A 225 0.44 15.29 14.18
C SER A 225 0.48 14.50 15.51
N GLY A 226 1.35 13.51 15.63
CA GLY A 226 1.61 12.80 16.87
C GLY A 226 2.30 13.68 17.92
N LEU A 227 3.31 14.44 17.51
CA LEU A 227 4.00 15.40 18.39
C LEU A 227 3.03 16.45 18.94
N GLU A 228 2.25 17.08 18.08
CA GLU A 228 1.34 18.14 18.46
C GLU A 228 0.27 17.65 19.44
N ARG A 229 -0.46 16.59 19.08
CA ARG A 229 -1.60 16.10 19.86
C ARG A 229 -1.18 15.52 21.21
N MET A 230 -0.06 14.80 21.27
CA MET A 230 0.47 14.32 22.55
C MET A 230 0.98 15.49 23.39
N GLY A 231 1.61 16.50 22.80
CA GLY A 231 2.03 17.71 23.49
C GLY A 231 0.87 18.44 24.14
N GLN A 232 -0.28 18.52 23.47
CA GLN A 232 -1.53 19.10 24.00
C GLN A 232 -2.12 18.24 25.13
N ALA A 233 -2.07 16.91 25.01
CA ALA A 233 -2.64 15.99 26.00
C ALA A 233 -1.74 15.80 27.24
N LEU A 234 -0.45 16.03 27.13
CA LEU A 234 0.54 15.76 28.19
C LEU A 234 0.26 16.42 29.53
N PRO A 235 -0.20 17.71 29.62
CA PRO A 235 -0.49 18.34 30.89
C PRO A 235 -1.66 17.69 31.66
N GLY A 236 -2.56 16.99 30.95
CA GLY A 236 -3.69 16.26 31.53
C GLY A 236 -3.44 14.78 31.78
N LEU A 237 -2.20 14.31 31.60
CA LEU A 237 -1.87 12.90 31.78
C LEU A 237 -1.93 12.50 33.26
N PRO A 238 -2.79 11.56 33.69
CA PRO A 238 -2.97 11.19 35.09
C PRO A 238 -1.73 10.47 35.64
N GLU A 239 -1.66 10.32 36.98
CA GLU A 239 -0.57 9.58 37.64
C GLU A 239 -0.60 8.07 37.36
N GLY A 240 -1.77 7.50 37.10
CA GLY A 240 -1.96 6.09 36.79
C GLY A 240 -1.49 5.69 35.39
N ARG A 241 -1.56 4.38 35.10
CA ARG A 241 -1.20 3.85 33.77
C ARG A 241 -2.23 4.25 32.73
N SER A 242 -1.77 4.89 31.67
CA SER A 242 -2.57 5.29 30.51
C SER A 242 -2.34 4.40 29.31
N GLY A 243 -3.37 4.14 28.52
CA GLY A 243 -3.29 3.45 27.24
C GLY A 243 -3.46 4.44 26.10
N ILE A 244 -2.49 4.47 25.18
CA ILE A 244 -2.49 5.38 24.03
C ILE A 244 -2.57 4.58 22.76
N PHE A 245 -3.65 4.78 22.00
CA PHE A 245 -3.85 4.22 20.69
C PHE A 245 -3.55 5.28 19.62
N CYS A 246 -2.62 4.98 18.73
CA CYS A 246 -2.24 5.84 17.60
C CYS A 246 -2.79 5.27 16.31
N GLY A 247 -3.50 6.09 15.53
CA GLY A 247 -4.16 5.70 14.30
C GLY A 247 -3.22 5.12 13.24
N ASN A 248 -1.92 5.46 13.31
CA ASN A 248 -0.84 4.78 12.61
C ASN A 248 0.49 4.89 13.37
N ASP A 249 1.53 4.24 12.87
CA ASP A 249 2.84 4.19 13.53
C ASP A 249 3.59 5.53 13.49
N LEU A 250 3.39 6.35 12.45
CA LEU A 250 4.00 7.68 12.40
C LEU A 250 3.48 8.56 13.54
N ILE A 251 2.17 8.56 13.80
CA ILE A 251 1.58 9.20 14.97
C ILE A 251 2.22 8.64 16.24
N GLY A 252 2.33 7.30 16.33
CA GLY A 252 2.91 6.60 17.48
C GLY A 252 4.35 7.04 17.78
N MET A 253 5.17 7.21 16.76
CA MET A 253 6.54 7.71 16.90
C MET A 253 6.59 9.14 17.45
N GLY A 254 5.72 10.03 16.93
CA GLY A 254 5.59 11.39 17.46
C GLY A 254 5.17 11.40 18.95
N VAL A 255 4.20 10.55 19.31
CA VAL A 255 3.75 10.35 20.69
C VAL A 255 4.91 9.89 21.58
N LEU A 256 5.67 8.89 21.16
CA LEU A 256 6.81 8.36 21.91
C LEU A 256 7.89 9.42 22.18
N ASP A 257 8.16 10.26 21.18
CA ASP A 257 9.16 11.32 21.33
C ASP A 257 8.73 12.42 22.31
N VAL A 258 7.43 12.77 22.36
CA VAL A 258 6.91 13.68 23.39
C VAL A 258 7.01 13.07 24.77
N LEU A 259 6.57 11.82 24.96
CA LEU A 259 6.65 11.12 26.25
C LEU A 259 8.11 11.02 26.73
N ARG A 260 9.04 10.67 25.83
CA ARG A 260 10.48 10.58 26.14
C ARG A 260 11.05 11.93 26.59
N ARG A 261 10.74 13.03 25.87
CA ARG A 261 11.20 14.40 26.25
C ARG A 261 10.66 14.83 27.60
N ALA A 262 9.45 14.39 27.94
CA ALA A 262 8.80 14.69 29.22
C ALA A 262 9.24 13.75 30.37
N GLY A 263 10.11 12.77 30.11
CA GLY A 263 10.52 11.80 31.12
C GLY A 263 9.42 10.82 31.54
N VAL A 264 8.39 10.64 30.74
CA VAL A 264 7.29 9.71 31.00
C VAL A 264 7.72 8.31 30.57
N SER A 265 7.71 7.36 31.50
CA SER A 265 8.11 5.98 31.20
C SER A 265 7.10 5.25 30.31
N VAL A 266 7.62 4.58 29.28
CA VAL A 266 6.92 3.67 28.41
C VAL A 266 7.59 2.31 28.52
N PRO A 267 6.88 1.22 28.83
CA PRO A 267 5.41 1.08 28.91
C PRO A 267 4.81 1.32 30.31
N ASP A 268 5.59 1.60 31.35
CA ASP A 268 5.11 1.55 32.75
C ASP A 268 4.04 2.58 33.06
N ARG A 269 4.23 3.84 32.62
CA ARG A 269 3.28 4.93 32.81
C ARG A 269 2.31 5.04 31.64
N CYS A 270 2.80 4.84 30.42
CA CYS A 270 2.03 4.90 29.20
C CYS A 270 2.29 3.68 28.33
N ALA A 271 1.28 2.86 28.08
CA ALA A 271 1.32 1.82 27.05
C ALA A 271 0.90 2.44 25.70
N VAL A 272 1.71 2.28 24.68
CA VAL A 272 1.47 2.87 23.35
C VAL A 272 1.35 1.78 22.30
N ILE A 273 0.27 1.82 21.50
CA ILE A 273 0.04 0.92 20.37
C ILE A 273 -0.14 1.75 19.09
N GLY A 274 0.65 1.45 18.08
CA GLY A 274 0.54 1.98 16.72
C GLY A 274 -0.34 1.11 15.83
N PHE A 275 -0.33 1.44 14.54
CA PHE A 275 -1.04 0.70 13.50
C PHE A 275 -0.23 0.78 12.20
N ASP A 276 -0.25 -0.25 11.38
CA ASP A 276 0.43 -0.52 10.11
C ASP A 276 1.65 -1.44 10.23
N ASP A 277 2.36 -1.42 11.35
CA ASP A 277 3.62 -2.13 11.59
C ASP A 277 4.67 -1.86 10.51
N ILE A 278 4.90 -0.56 10.26
CA ILE A 278 5.95 -0.13 9.33
C ILE A 278 7.35 -0.53 9.83
N VAL A 279 8.32 -0.62 8.93
CA VAL A 279 9.70 -1.05 9.26
C VAL A 279 10.29 -0.22 10.40
N GLN A 280 10.02 1.08 10.43
CA GLN A 280 10.50 2.01 11.45
C GLN A 280 10.01 1.68 12.86
N SER A 281 8.86 1.01 12.99
CA SER A 281 8.32 0.59 14.29
C SER A 281 9.21 -0.43 15.00
N SER A 282 10.01 -1.17 14.23
CA SER A 282 10.99 -2.12 14.76
C SER A 282 12.33 -1.50 15.15
N TRP A 283 12.59 -0.25 14.75
CA TRP A 283 13.86 0.40 15.04
C TRP A 283 14.10 0.55 16.56
N GLU A 284 15.36 0.44 16.96
CA GLU A 284 15.76 0.49 18.36
C GLU A 284 15.27 1.76 19.08
N ALA A 285 15.19 2.88 18.35
CA ALA A 285 14.72 4.14 18.88
C ALA A 285 13.24 4.12 19.29
N TYR A 286 12.42 3.24 18.67
CA TYR A 286 10.97 3.23 18.87
C TYR A 286 10.48 1.94 19.52
N ARG A 287 10.85 0.77 19.00
CA ARG A 287 10.36 -0.53 19.48
C ARG A 287 8.84 -0.51 19.73
N LEU A 288 8.11 0.12 18.79
CA LEU A 288 6.68 0.39 18.91
C LEU A 288 5.86 -0.89 18.68
N SER A 289 5.06 -1.28 19.66
CA SER A 289 4.02 -2.29 19.52
C SER A 289 2.95 -1.79 18.55
N SER A 290 2.55 -2.61 17.59
CA SER A 290 1.68 -2.16 16.51
C SER A 290 0.73 -3.25 16.02
N MET A 291 -0.34 -2.84 15.35
CA MET A 291 -1.21 -3.75 14.60
C MET A 291 -0.69 -3.92 13.18
N ARG A 292 -0.48 -5.16 12.74
CA ARG A 292 0.08 -5.51 11.43
C ARG A 292 -1.00 -6.02 10.49
N PHE A 293 -1.05 -5.44 9.30
CA PHE A 293 -1.82 -5.99 8.18
C PHE A 293 -1.19 -7.29 7.64
N PRO A 294 -1.98 -8.25 7.19
CA PRO A 294 -1.47 -9.43 6.49
C PRO A 294 -1.16 -9.07 5.01
N VAL A 295 -0.15 -8.22 4.79
CA VAL A 295 0.17 -7.61 3.47
C VAL A 295 0.42 -8.68 2.41
N GLU A 296 1.09 -9.77 2.74
CA GLU A 296 1.37 -10.87 1.80
C GLU A 296 0.06 -11.48 1.25
N GLU A 297 -0.89 -11.82 2.12
CA GLU A 297 -2.18 -12.38 1.72
C GLU A 297 -3.01 -11.38 0.92
N MET A 298 -3.01 -10.10 1.31
CA MET A 298 -3.70 -9.03 0.60
C MET A 298 -3.16 -8.89 -0.83
N ILE A 299 -1.84 -8.91 -0.99
CA ILE A 299 -1.19 -8.78 -2.29
C ILE A 299 -1.37 -10.04 -3.15
N ASP A 300 -1.36 -11.23 -2.56
CA ASP A 300 -1.60 -12.47 -3.31
C ASP A 300 -3.02 -12.47 -3.92
N ILE A 301 -4.05 -12.00 -3.20
CA ILE A 301 -5.40 -11.80 -3.75
C ILE A 301 -5.38 -10.78 -4.90
N ALA A 302 -4.75 -9.63 -4.68
CA ALA A 302 -4.66 -8.59 -5.69
C ALA A 302 -4.01 -9.09 -7.00
N VAL A 303 -2.89 -9.79 -6.89
CA VAL A 303 -2.16 -10.32 -8.04
C VAL A 303 -2.95 -11.40 -8.77
N ASN A 304 -3.58 -12.33 -8.05
CA ASN A 304 -4.40 -13.37 -8.66
C ASN A 304 -5.60 -12.78 -9.42
N TYR A 305 -6.28 -11.79 -8.83
CA TYR A 305 -7.36 -11.06 -9.51
C TYR A 305 -6.88 -10.34 -10.79
N LEU A 306 -5.73 -9.67 -10.73
CA LEU A 306 -5.16 -8.95 -11.87
C LEU A 306 -4.64 -9.86 -12.98
N THR A 307 -4.24 -11.11 -12.66
CA THR A 307 -3.55 -12.00 -13.61
C THR A 307 -4.37 -13.17 -14.12
N GLY A 308 -5.67 -13.25 -13.77
CA GLY A 308 -6.55 -14.22 -14.44
C GLY A 308 -7.74 -14.77 -13.69
N ASP A 309 -7.68 -14.91 -12.36
CA ASP A 309 -8.77 -15.54 -11.58
C ASP A 309 -9.74 -14.50 -11.00
N ARG A 310 -10.41 -13.75 -11.91
CA ARG A 310 -11.27 -12.63 -11.53
C ARG A 310 -12.54 -13.06 -10.80
N GLU A 311 -13.18 -14.13 -11.26
CA GLU A 311 -14.45 -14.60 -10.67
C GLU A 311 -14.27 -15.03 -9.21
N HIS A 312 -13.17 -15.69 -8.92
CA HIS A 312 -12.87 -16.17 -7.57
C HIS A 312 -12.49 -15.04 -6.58
N TYR A 313 -11.80 -14.02 -7.06
CA TYR A 313 -11.27 -12.94 -6.21
C TYR A 313 -12.03 -11.61 -6.34
N ALA A 314 -13.14 -11.55 -7.10
CA ALA A 314 -14.03 -10.39 -7.08
C ALA A 314 -14.72 -10.26 -5.70
N GLY A 315 -15.12 -9.05 -5.36
CA GLY A 315 -15.81 -8.79 -4.11
C GLY A 315 -14.96 -8.12 -3.03
N CYS A 316 -15.45 -8.18 -1.79
CA CYS A 316 -14.83 -7.51 -0.65
C CYS A 316 -14.12 -8.50 0.27
N HIS A 317 -12.81 -8.39 0.36
CA HIS A 317 -11.95 -9.18 1.24
C HIS A 317 -11.57 -8.36 2.47
N ARG A 318 -11.99 -8.83 3.65
CA ARG A 318 -11.73 -8.17 4.93
C ARG A 318 -10.82 -9.00 5.79
N PHE A 319 -9.74 -8.39 6.25
CA PHE A 319 -8.75 -9.02 7.10
C PHE A 319 -8.79 -8.47 8.51
N LEU A 320 -8.32 -9.26 9.45
CA LEU A 320 -7.97 -8.80 10.78
C LEU A 320 -6.47 -8.57 10.85
N CYS A 321 -6.09 -7.46 11.46
CA CYS A 321 -4.69 -7.20 11.78
C CYS A 321 -4.24 -8.07 12.97
N SER A 322 -2.99 -8.49 12.93
CA SER A 322 -2.34 -9.16 14.06
C SER A 322 -1.61 -8.15 14.94
N PHE A 323 -1.57 -8.41 16.23
CA PHE A 323 -0.80 -7.58 17.16
C PHE A 323 0.67 -8.00 17.19
N VAL A 324 1.57 -7.05 17.01
CA VAL A 324 3.01 -7.23 17.12
C VAL A 324 3.50 -6.60 18.42
N GLN A 325 3.84 -7.46 19.38
CA GLN A 325 4.38 -7.03 20.68
C GLN A 325 5.80 -6.50 20.54
N ARG A 326 6.05 -5.31 21.11
CA ARG A 326 7.38 -4.73 21.30
C ARG A 326 7.48 -4.06 22.67
N GLN A 327 8.40 -3.09 22.82
CA GLN A 327 8.72 -2.52 24.12
C GLN A 327 7.75 -1.44 24.63
N THR A 328 6.85 -0.93 23.78
CA THR A 328 5.91 0.14 24.17
C THR A 328 4.63 -0.37 24.84
N THR A 329 4.51 -1.69 25.01
CA THR A 329 3.46 -2.32 25.81
C THR A 329 4.07 -3.40 26.69
N PRO A 330 3.53 -3.64 27.90
CA PRO A 330 3.97 -4.76 28.75
C PRO A 330 3.77 -6.11 28.06
N GLU A 331 4.61 -7.08 28.37
CA GLU A 331 4.38 -8.48 28.02
C GLU A 331 3.18 -9.02 28.82
N ILE A 332 2.29 -9.75 28.15
CA ILE A 332 1.09 -10.37 28.74
C ILE A 332 1.33 -11.89 28.79
#